data_5559ac442f4f04fcab2a0887e2640393
#
_entry.id   5559ac442f4f04fcab2a0887e2640393
#
_cell.length_a   1.000
_cell.length_b   1.000
_cell.length_c   1.000
_cell.angle_alpha   90.00
_cell.angle_beta   90.00
_cell.angle_gamma   90.00
#
_symmetry.space_group_name_H-M   'P 1'
#
loop_
_entity.id
_entity.type
_entity.pdbx_description
1 polymer ?
#
loop_
_entity_poly.entity_id
_entity_poly.type
_entity_poly.pdbx_seq_one_letter_code
_entity_poly.pdbx_strand_id
1 'polypeptide(L)'
;MSGPSPHQPSPWQPDLLALIPSPSPARASAAPADQQPDLPAAAPSAPAQAAPGPRRAPATLLILDTETTGLDPARGRCIEVGAILFAVAERAVLAQVSFLLPTDANPAEHVNGIAAAVTRLPQPWQAGLRFFVAMLEAAEAVLAHNAAFDRQWFGIDPLPPVRKPWICSMDDIRWPAHLCLKTSPSVRDLALAHGVPVWAAHRALSDCTYLAQVLERCTDLDTLLVAALEPRQLFRARLSYAERQKARDAGFRWNDPVPGAWTRRLTEAEAGALPFPVERVEPQAGGVTQTTAACGAAAA
;
A
#
# COMPACT_ATOMS: atom_id res chain seq x y z
N MET A 1 -54.57 -29.93 -3.67
CA MET A 1 -53.36 -29.43 -2.97
C MET A 1 -52.16 -30.19 -3.52
N SER A 2 -51.48 -29.59 -4.49
CA SER A 2 -50.33 -30.20 -5.17
C SER A 2 -49.07 -29.58 -4.60
N GLY A 3 -48.19 -30.41 -4.01
CA GLY A 3 -46.92 -29.99 -3.45
C GLY A 3 -45.89 -29.62 -4.54
N PRO A 4 -44.87 -28.85 -4.21
CA PRO A 4 -43.86 -28.38 -5.18
C PRO A 4 -42.96 -29.55 -5.61
N SER A 5 -42.71 -29.62 -6.93
CA SER A 5 -41.75 -30.53 -7.57
C SER A 5 -40.32 -30.24 -7.14
N PRO A 6 -39.44 -31.26 -7.04
CA PRO A 6 -38.04 -31.04 -6.72
C PRO A 6 -37.29 -30.37 -7.88
N HIS A 7 -36.51 -29.36 -7.57
CA HIS A 7 -35.60 -28.68 -8.50
C HIS A 7 -34.60 -29.67 -9.10
N GLN A 8 -34.60 -29.83 -10.41
CA GLN A 8 -33.52 -30.49 -11.14
C GLN A 8 -32.34 -29.50 -11.30
N PRO A 9 -31.09 -29.91 -11.05
CA PRO A 9 -29.93 -29.05 -11.26
C PRO A 9 -29.70 -28.81 -12.77
N SER A 10 -29.28 -27.59 -13.10
CA SER A 10 -28.96 -27.18 -14.46
C SER A 10 -27.76 -27.97 -15.02
N PRO A 11 -27.78 -28.37 -16.31
CA PRO A 11 -26.73 -29.19 -16.93
C PRO A 11 -25.38 -28.48 -17.14
N TRP A 12 -25.22 -27.25 -16.65
CA TRP A 12 -24.04 -26.40 -16.84
C TRP A 12 -23.24 -26.07 -15.56
N GLN A 13 -23.46 -26.84 -14.47
CA GLN A 13 -22.59 -26.74 -13.29
C GLN A 13 -21.68 -27.96 -13.21
N PRO A 14 -20.43 -27.91 -13.68
CA PRO A 14 -19.46 -28.95 -13.37
C PRO A 14 -19.18 -28.93 -11.86
N ASP A 15 -19.20 -30.13 -11.25
CA ASP A 15 -18.87 -30.28 -9.83
C ASP A 15 -17.40 -29.98 -9.58
N LEU A 16 -17.10 -28.74 -9.23
CA LEU A 16 -15.75 -28.27 -8.98
C LEU A 16 -15.05 -28.94 -7.79
N LEU A 17 -15.81 -29.66 -6.94
CA LEU A 17 -15.26 -30.41 -5.82
C LEU A 17 -14.67 -31.78 -6.26
N ALA A 18 -15.01 -32.27 -7.45
CA ALA A 18 -14.48 -33.53 -7.99
C ALA A 18 -13.03 -33.39 -8.55
N LEU A 19 -12.48 -32.17 -8.66
CA LEU A 19 -11.17 -31.93 -9.24
C LEU A 19 -10.04 -31.79 -8.20
N ILE A 20 -10.31 -31.97 -6.91
CA ILE A 20 -9.28 -31.92 -5.86
C ILE A 20 -8.70 -33.32 -5.65
N PRO A 21 -7.44 -33.59 -6.04
CA PRO A 21 -6.84 -34.90 -5.76
C PRO A 21 -6.60 -35.05 -4.26
N SER A 22 -7.00 -36.13 -3.67
CA SER A 22 -6.75 -36.47 -2.28
C SER A 22 -5.25 -36.62 -2.03
N PRO A 23 -4.69 -36.08 -0.94
CA PRO A 23 -3.27 -36.24 -0.64
C PRO A 23 -2.96 -37.69 -0.25
N SER A 24 -2.04 -38.33 -0.96
CA SER A 24 -1.47 -39.63 -0.60
C SER A 24 -0.62 -39.51 0.65
N PRO A 25 -0.66 -40.47 1.58
CA PRO A 25 0.19 -40.42 2.78
C PRO A 25 1.65 -40.70 2.44
N ALA A 26 2.54 -39.71 2.69
CA ALA A 26 3.98 -39.88 2.57
C ALA A 26 4.51 -40.79 3.70
N ARG A 27 5.19 -41.87 3.33
CA ARG A 27 5.95 -42.74 4.24
C ARG A 27 7.15 -41.98 4.82
N ALA A 28 7.20 -41.88 6.14
CA ALA A 28 8.38 -41.44 6.87
C ALA A 28 9.50 -42.50 6.76
N SER A 29 10.63 -42.13 6.19
CA SER A 29 11.89 -42.89 6.26
C SER A 29 12.84 -42.16 7.22
N ALA A 30 13.21 -42.84 8.30
CA ALA A 30 14.23 -42.37 9.23
C ALA A 30 15.63 -42.61 8.65
N ALA A 31 16.48 -41.58 8.66
CA ALA A 31 17.92 -41.69 8.41
C ALA A 31 18.72 -41.45 9.70
N PRO A 32 19.85 -42.11 9.90
CA PRO A 32 20.63 -42.11 11.13
C PRO A 32 21.46 -40.84 11.30
N ALA A 33 21.64 -40.44 12.57
CA ALA A 33 22.49 -39.32 12.97
C ALA A 33 23.97 -39.63 12.68
N ASP A 34 24.63 -38.72 11.96
CA ASP A 34 26.06 -38.71 11.79
C ASP A 34 26.69 -37.52 12.51
N GLN A 35 27.75 -37.79 13.25
CA GLN A 35 28.43 -36.87 14.15
C GLN A 35 29.36 -35.97 13.34
N GLN A 36 29.24 -34.68 13.50
CA GLN A 36 30.10 -33.66 12.90
C GLN A 36 31.22 -33.27 13.89
N PRO A 37 32.49 -33.21 13.48
CA PRO A 37 33.57 -32.72 14.35
C PRO A 37 33.56 -31.19 14.46
N ASP A 38 33.82 -30.71 15.70
CA ASP A 38 33.98 -29.29 16.03
C ASP A 38 35.13 -28.64 15.23
N LEU A 39 34.80 -27.56 14.50
CA LEU A 39 35.78 -26.61 13.96
C LEU A 39 35.63 -25.26 14.69
N PRO A 40 36.72 -24.55 14.96
CA PRO A 40 36.72 -23.34 15.76
C PRO A 40 35.99 -22.20 15.05
N ALA A 41 35.13 -21.49 15.78
CA ALA A 41 34.34 -20.35 15.34
C ALA A 41 35.26 -19.20 14.88
N ALA A 42 35.24 -18.90 13.58
CA ALA A 42 35.74 -17.64 13.07
C ALA A 42 34.75 -16.52 13.39
N ALA A 43 35.24 -15.40 13.91
CA ALA A 43 34.46 -14.21 14.20
C ALA A 43 33.69 -13.73 12.96
N PRO A 44 32.42 -13.28 13.09
CA PRO A 44 31.67 -12.80 11.95
C PRO A 44 32.24 -11.47 11.46
N SER A 45 32.87 -11.51 10.26
CA SER A 45 33.15 -10.31 9.50
C SER A 45 31.84 -9.65 9.13
N ALA A 46 31.71 -8.35 9.41
CA ALA A 46 30.56 -7.57 8.98
C ALA A 46 30.34 -7.75 7.46
N PRO A 47 29.11 -8.00 6.99
CA PRO A 47 28.88 -8.16 5.55
C PRO A 47 29.20 -6.84 4.85
N ALA A 48 30.20 -6.85 3.98
CA ALA A 48 30.45 -5.79 3.02
C ALA A 48 29.14 -5.55 2.25
N GLN A 49 28.61 -4.33 2.30
CA GLN A 49 27.46 -3.93 1.52
C GLN A 49 27.82 -4.11 0.04
N ALA A 50 27.29 -5.16 -0.57
CA ALA A 50 27.40 -5.36 -2.01
C ALA A 50 26.79 -4.14 -2.70
N ALA A 51 27.49 -3.59 -3.69
CA ALA A 51 26.94 -2.53 -4.54
C ALA A 51 25.59 -3.01 -5.10
N PRO A 52 24.54 -2.17 -5.05
CA PRO A 52 23.22 -2.56 -5.54
C PRO A 52 23.33 -2.92 -7.02
N GLY A 53 23.04 -4.18 -7.35
CA GLY A 53 22.91 -4.64 -8.75
C GLY A 53 21.80 -3.84 -9.47
N PRO A 54 21.67 -3.96 -10.80
CA PRO A 54 20.65 -3.25 -11.55
C PRO A 54 19.28 -3.55 -10.93
N ARG A 55 18.59 -2.49 -10.51
CA ARG A 55 17.27 -2.62 -9.89
C ARG A 55 16.28 -3.10 -10.94
N ARG A 56 15.57 -4.18 -10.63
CA ARG A 56 14.46 -4.67 -11.42
C ARG A 56 13.13 -4.25 -10.78
N ALA A 57 12.08 -4.21 -11.58
CA ALA A 57 10.73 -4.10 -11.04
C ALA A 57 10.43 -5.31 -10.13
N PRO A 58 9.66 -5.12 -9.05
CA PRO A 58 9.19 -6.24 -8.24
C PRO A 58 8.31 -7.16 -9.10
N ALA A 59 8.47 -8.48 -8.96
CA ALA A 59 7.63 -9.43 -9.67
C ALA A 59 6.19 -9.42 -9.13
N THR A 60 6.04 -9.19 -7.83
CA THR A 60 4.74 -9.15 -7.16
C THR A 60 4.61 -7.92 -6.26
N LEU A 61 3.43 -7.30 -6.29
CA LEU A 61 3.05 -6.19 -5.41
C LEU A 61 1.89 -6.63 -4.51
N LEU A 62 1.92 -6.19 -3.25
CA LEU A 62 0.71 -6.11 -2.43
C LEU A 62 0.15 -4.69 -2.54
N ILE A 63 -0.91 -4.52 -3.32
CA ILE A 63 -1.67 -3.28 -3.35
C ILE A 63 -2.50 -3.25 -2.08
N LEU A 64 -2.37 -2.18 -1.29
CA LEU A 64 -2.89 -2.08 0.07
C LEU A 64 -3.58 -0.74 0.28
N ASP A 65 -4.69 -0.78 1.00
CA ASP A 65 -5.41 0.41 1.48
C ASP A 65 -6.06 0.12 2.82
N THR A 66 -6.24 1.15 3.66
CA THR A 66 -6.83 1.04 4.99
C THR A 66 -7.88 2.10 5.24
N GLU A 67 -9.03 1.68 5.82
CA GLU A 67 -9.98 2.61 6.43
C GLU A 67 -9.76 2.70 7.93
N THR A 68 -9.92 3.90 8.46
CA THR A 68 -9.55 4.20 9.85
C THR A 68 -10.58 5.07 10.55
N THR A 69 -10.52 5.10 11.88
CA THR A 69 -11.40 5.97 12.68
C THR A 69 -10.88 7.40 12.81
N GLY A 70 -9.73 7.72 12.22
CA GLY A 70 -9.09 9.03 12.28
C GLY A 70 -7.71 9.02 11.63
N LEU A 71 -6.99 10.13 11.73
CA LEU A 71 -5.70 10.31 11.02
C LEU A 71 -4.47 9.93 11.87
N ASP A 72 -4.62 9.88 13.18
CA ASP A 72 -3.54 9.68 14.14
C ASP A 72 -3.67 8.30 14.81
N PRO A 73 -2.73 7.38 14.62
CA PRO A 73 -2.79 6.04 15.23
C PRO A 73 -2.70 6.04 16.74
N ALA A 74 -2.25 7.12 17.38
CA ALA A 74 -2.27 7.25 18.84
C ALA A 74 -3.72 7.43 19.38
N ARG A 75 -4.65 7.88 18.54
CA ARG A 75 -6.05 8.19 18.90
C ARG A 75 -7.06 7.39 18.11
N GLY A 76 -6.68 6.92 16.94
CA GLY A 76 -7.53 6.17 16.01
C GLY A 76 -7.19 4.68 15.98
N ARG A 77 -7.93 3.97 15.12
CA ARG A 77 -7.72 2.55 14.83
C ARG A 77 -7.94 2.29 13.36
N CYS A 78 -7.21 1.32 12.81
CA CYS A 78 -7.56 0.74 11.52
C CYS A 78 -8.82 -0.12 11.71
N ILE A 79 -9.80 0.04 10.83
CA ILE A 79 -11.09 -0.66 10.90
C ILE A 79 -11.43 -1.47 9.64
N GLU A 80 -10.78 -1.23 8.53
CA GLU A 80 -10.82 -2.08 7.34
C GLU A 80 -9.42 -2.18 6.75
N VAL A 81 -9.08 -3.37 6.28
CA VAL A 81 -7.90 -3.61 5.45
C VAL A 81 -8.37 -4.20 4.14
N GLY A 82 -8.00 -3.57 3.04
CA GLY A 82 -8.14 -4.10 1.69
C GLY A 82 -6.77 -4.40 1.11
N ALA A 83 -6.61 -5.56 0.46
CA ALA A 83 -5.37 -5.90 -0.19
C ALA A 83 -5.57 -6.75 -1.45
N ILE A 84 -4.71 -6.53 -2.44
CA ILE A 84 -4.65 -7.28 -3.69
C ILE A 84 -3.21 -7.70 -3.94
N LEU A 85 -2.96 -9.00 -4.11
CA LEU A 85 -1.70 -9.51 -4.60
C LEU A 85 -1.71 -9.44 -6.13
N PHE A 86 -0.76 -8.71 -6.70
CA PHE A 86 -0.71 -8.40 -8.13
C PHE A 86 0.61 -8.88 -8.75
N ALA A 87 0.52 -9.63 -9.86
CA ALA A 87 1.66 -10.04 -10.67
C ALA A 87 1.99 -8.93 -11.68
N VAL A 88 3.21 -8.38 -11.60
CA VAL A 88 3.58 -7.18 -12.37
C VAL A 88 3.78 -7.50 -13.85
N ALA A 89 4.49 -8.58 -14.18
CA ALA A 89 4.74 -8.95 -15.57
C ALA A 89 3.47 -9.35 -16.32
N GLU A 90 2.61 -10.11 -15.66
CA GLU A 90 1.35 -10.62 -16.21
C GLU A 90 0.22 -9.59 -16.19
N ARG A 91 0.39 -8.46 -15.50
CA ARG A 91 -0.67 -7.45 -15.30
C ARG A 91 -1.94 -8.08 -14.72
N ALA A 92 -1.81 -8.93 -13.72
CA ALA A 92 -2.90 -9.77 -13.25
C ALA A 92 -3.03 -9.78 -11.72
N VAL A 93 -4.28 -9.78 -11.26
CA VAL A 93 -4.63 -10.02 -9.86
C VAL A 93 -4.51 -11.51 -9.57
N LEU A 94 -3.70 -11.88 -8.56
CA LEU A 94 -3.51 -13.26 -8.11
C LEU A 94 -4.44 -13.63 -6.95
N ALA A 95 -4.66 -12.68 -6.02
CA ALA A 95 -5.50 -12.86 -4.85
C ALA A 95 -5.99 -11.52 -4.34
N GLN A 96 -7.09 -11.52 -3.59
CA GLN A 96 -7.60 -10.33 -2.93
C GLN A 96 -8.27 -10.66 -1.61
N VAL A 97 -8.25 -9.72 -0.67
CA VAL A 97 -8.89 -9.84 0.63
C VAL A 97 -9.39 -8.48 1.12
N SER A 98 -10.55 -8.49 1.79
CA SER A 98 -10.99 -7.38 2.63
C SER A 98 -11.58 -7.94 3.92
N PHE A 99 -11.30 -7.27 5.03
CA PHE A 99 -11.88 -7.61 6.34
C PHE A 99 -11.98 -6.38 7.22
N LEU A 100 -13.03 -6.36 8.05
CA LEU A 100 -13.24 -5.33 9.04
C LEU A 100 -12.59 -5.74 10.37
N LEU A 101 -11.99 -4.78 11.06
CA LEU A 101 -11.48 -4.93 12.42
C LEU A 101 -12.48 -4.33 13.41
N PRO A 102 -12.83 -5.04 14.50
CA PRO A 102 -13.83 -4.56 15.45
C PRO A 102 -13.42 -3.25 16.13
N THR A 103 -14.36 -2.30 16.21
CA THR A 103 -14.19 -1.05 16.94
C THR A 103 -15.49 -0.65 17.66
N ASP A 104 -15.37 0.07 18.78
CA ASP A 104 -16.52 0.56 19.52
C ASP A 104 -17.09 1.86 18.96
N ALA A 105 -16.26 2.66 18.29
CA ALA A 105 -16.66 3.94 17.70
C ALA A 105 -15.91 4.19 16.38
N ASN A 106 -16.58 4.87 15.46
CA ASN A 106 -15.98 5.35 14.21
C ASN A 106 -16.38 6.82 13.96
N PRO A 107 -15.63 7.79 14.48
CA PRO A 107 -15.85 9.21 14.16
C PRO A 107 -15.73 9.56 12.68
N ALA A 108 -15.01 8.73 11.89
CA ALA A 108 -14.84 8.90 10.46
C ALA A 108 -15.89 8.17 9.60
N GLU A 109 -17.01 7.71 10.19
CA GLU A 109 -18.10 7.04 9.47
C GLU A 109 -18.63 7.87 8.30
N HIS A 110 -18.68 9.20 8.45
CA HIS A 110 -19.11 10.13 7.39
C HIS A 110 -18.16 10.16 6.17
N VAL A 111 -16.93 9.63 6.32
CA VAL A 111 -15.93 9.51 5.24
C VAL A 111 -15.97 8.12 4.61
N ASN A 112 -15.80 7.07 5.43
CA ASN A 112 -15.66 5.68 4.95
C ASN A 112 -16.97 4.88 4.92
N GLY A 113 -18.07 5.42 5.46
CA GLY A 113 -19.39 4.78 5.46
C GLY A 113 -19.48 3.51 6.30
N ILE A 114 -18.50 3.24 7.20
CA ILE A 114 -18.46 2.03 8.01
C ILE A 114 -18.99 2.32 9.41
N ALA A 115 -20.23 1.92 9.70
CA ALA A 115 -20.77 2.04 11.05
C ALA A 115 -20.00 1.11 12.03
N ALA A 116 -19.63 1.65 13.21
CA ALA A 116 -18.92 0.88 14.23
C ALA A 116 -19.67 -0.40 14.62
N ALA A 117 -21.02 -0.36 14.65
CA ALA A 117 -21.83 -1.55 14.93
C ALA A 117 -21.61 -2.69 13.93
N VAL A 118 -21.39 -2.38 12.65
CA VAL A 118 -21.13 -3.37 11.59
C VAL A 118 -19.80 -4.08 11.81
N THR A 119 -18.78 -3.38 12.29
CA THR A 119 -17.45 -3.97 12.54
C THR A 119 -17.47 -5.03 13.65
N ARG A 120 -18.46 -4.96 14.55
CA ARG A 120 -18.62 -5.89 15.69
C ARG A 120 -19.52 -7.09 15.39
N LEU A 121 -20.13 -7.16 14.20
CA LEU A 121 -20.90 -8.34 13.80
C LEU A 121 -19.98 -9.58 13.73
N PRO A 122 -20.51 -10.79 14.05
CA PRO A 122 -19.73 -12.01 13.89
C PRO A 122 -19.22 -12.17 12.46
N GLN A 123 -17.90 -12.19 12.31
CA GLN A 123 -17.23 -12.27 11.01
C GLN A 123 -15.85 -12.92 11.16
N PRO A 124 -15.36 -13.61 10.11
CA PRO A 124 -14.08 -14.33 10.19
C PRO A 124 -12.86 -13.42 9.91
N TRP A 125 -12.77 -12.24 10.53
CA TRP A 125 -11.70 -11.28 10.26
C TRP A 125 -10.29 -11.85 10.56
N GLN A 126 -10.16 -12.75 11.57
CA GLN A 126 -8.88 -13.40 11.84
C GLN A 126 -8.43 -14.32 10.68
N ALA A 127 -9.36 -14.93 9.96
CA ALA A 127 -9.04 -15.70 8.75
C ALA A 127 -8.60 -14.76 7.62
N GLY A 128 -9.28 -13.62 7.46
CA GLY A 128 -8.88 -12.55 6.54
C GLY A 128 -7.48 -12.03 6.84
N LEU A 129 -7.17 -11.76 8.11
CA LEU A 129 -5.85 -11.32 8.54
C LEU A 129 -4.76 -12.36 8.25
N ARG A 130 -5.02 -13.65 8.53
CA ARG A 130 -4.05 -14.71 8.17
C ARG A 130 -3.80 -14.79 6.66
N PHE A 131 -4.85 -14.64 5.85
CA PHE A 131 -4.71 -14.62 4.40
C PHE A 131 -3.95 -13.39 3.92
N PHE A 132 -4.23 -12.22 4.49
CA PHE A 132 -3.46 -10.99 4.26
C PHE A 132 -1.96 -11.19 4.54
N VAL A 133 -1.61 -11.82 5.67
CA VAL A 133 -0.20 -12.12 6.02
C VAL A 133 0.45 -13.02 4.97
N ALA A 134 -0.24 -14.06 4.49
CA ALA A 134 0.27 -14.92 3.43
C ALA A 134 0.50 -14.15 2.12
N MET A 135 -0.42 -13.25 1.74
CA MET A 135 -0.26 -12.37 0.58
C MET A 135 0.93 -11.40 0.76
N LEU A 136 1.09 -10.83 1.97
CA LEU A 136 2.21 -9.94 2.29
C LEU A 136 3.56 -10.68 2.20
N GLU A 137 3.64 -11.92 2.64
CA GLU A 137 4.84 -12.76 2.52
C GLU A 137 5.18 -13.04 1.06
N ALA A 138 4.18 -13.31 0.21
CA ALA A 138 4.34 -13.59 -1.22
C ALA A 138 4.72 -12.34 -2.04
N ALA A 139 4.47 -11.13 -1.55
CA ALA A 139 4.79 -9.90 -2.25
C ALA A 139 6.26 -9.49 -2.09
N GLU A 140 6.85 -8.92 -3.14
CA GLU A 140 8.20 -8.33 -3.09
C GLU A 140 8.19 -6.88 -2.57
N ALA A 141 7.11 -6.13 -2.83
CA ALA A 141 6.92 -4.76 -2.35
C ALA A 141 5.44 -4.50 -2.04
N VAL A 142 5.18 -3.45 -1.26
CA VAL A 142 3.82 -2.96 -0.97
C VAL A 142 3.61 -1.67 -1.75
N LEU A 143 2.46 -1.54 -2.40
CA LEU A 143 2.03 -0.33 -3.07
C LEU A 143 0.76 0.19 -2.40
N ALA A 144 0.76 1.45 -1.98
CA ALA A 144 -0.40 2.13 -1.44
C ALA A 144 -0.54 3.54 -2.02
N HIS A 145 -1.74 4.10 -1.95
CA HIS A 145 -1.97 5.49 -2.34
C HIS A 145 -1.88 6.38 -1.11
N ASN A 146 -0.92 7.33 -1.09
CA ASN A 146 -0.53 8.03 0.13
C ASN A 146 0.04 7.08 1.20
N ALA A 147 0.96 6.22 0.79
CA ALA A 147 1.51 5.10 1.57
C ALA A 147 2.01 5.46 2.98
N ALA A 148 2.37 6.71 3.24
CA ALA A 148 2.74 7.19 4.57
C ALA A 148 1.58 7.08 5.57
N PHE A 149 0.34 7.27 5.08
CA PHE A 149 -0.87 7.13 5.89
C PHE A 149 -1.13 5.68 6.26
N ASP A 150 -1.10 4.77 5.28
CA ASP A 150 -1.38 3.34 5.55
C ASP A 150 -0.31 2.71 6.41
N ARG A 151 0.96 3.00 6.10
CA ARG A 151 2.10 2.41 6.77
C ARG A 151 2.10 2.59 8.29
N GLN A 152 1.59 3.70 8.81
CA GLN A 152 1.59 4.01 10.24
C GLN A 152 0.69 3.08 11.07
N TRP A 153 -0.27 2.38 10.44
CA TRP A 153 -1.20 1.48 11.13
C TRP A 153 -0.64 0.07 11.31
N PHE A 154 0.40 -0.29 10.56
CA PHE A 154 1.01 -1.62 10.63
C PHE A 154 2.10 -1.68 11.71
N GLY A 155 2.07 -2.76 12.50
CA GLY A 155 2.84 -2.91 13.73
C GLY A 155 2.08 -2.53 14.98
N ILE A 156 0.79 -2.16 14.85
CA ILE A 156 -0.17 -1.93 15.93
C ILE A 156 -1.16 -3.11 15.92
N ASP A 157 -1.30 -3.77 17.07
CA ASP A 157 -2.19 -4.94 17.21
C ASP A 157 -3.62 -4.64 16.68
N PRO A 158 -4.20 -5.54 15.86
CA PRO A 158 -3.74 -6.86 15.45
C PRO A 158 -2.89 -6.90 14.16
N LEU A 159 -2.55 -5.75 13.55
CA LEU A 159 -1.86 -5.69 12.27
C LEU A 159 -0.34 -5.92 12.43
N PRO A 160 0.26 -6.84 11.64
CA PRO A 160 1.68 -7.12 11.72
C PRO A 160 2.53 -5.95 11.20
N PRO A 161 3.80 -5.83 11.62
CA PRO A 161 4.71 -4.87 11.01
C PRO A 161 5.05 -5.28 9.57
N VAL A 162 5.02 -4.31 8.65
CA VAL A 162 5.36 -4.51 7.24
C VAL A 162 6.81 -4.09 7.00
N ARG A 163 7.69 -5.06 6.73
CA ARG A 163 9.14 -4.85 6.51
C ARG A 163 9.52 -4.83 5.02
N LYS A 164 8.55 -4.92 4.12
CA LYS A 164 8.77 -4.84 2.67
C LYS A 164 9.02 -3.40 2.23
N PRO A 165 9.69 -3.17 1.08
CA PRO A 165 9.74 -1.86 0.45
C PRO A 165 8.33 -1.32 0.18
N TRP A 166 8.12 -0.03 0.42
CA TRP A 166 6.86 0.65 0.12
C TRP A 166 7.01 1.55 -1.09
N ILE A 167 6.00 1.56 -1.93
CA ILE A 167 5.84 2.44 -3.08
C ILE A 167 4.56 3.25 -2.86
N CYS A 168 4.67 4.57 -2.92
CA CYS A 168 3.52 5.47 -2.89
C CYS A 168 3.07 5.78 -4.32
N SER A 169 1.88 5.34 -4.71
CA SER A 169 1.37 5.62 -6.07
C SER A 169 1.09 7.11 -6.30
N MET A 170 0.91 7.89 -5.23
CA MET A 170 0.71 9.34 -5.29
C MET A 170 2.04 10.11 -5.39
N ASP A 171 3.07 9.70 -4.61
CA ASP A 171 4.29 10.49 -4.43
C ASP A 171 5.54 9.90 -5.08
N ASP A 172 5.63 8.57 -5.26
CA ASP A 172 6.82 7.92 -5.80
C ASP A 172 6.71 7.61 -7.28
N ILE A 173 5.50 7.33 -7.79
CA ILE A 173 5.28 7.09 -9.21
C ILE A 173 5.17 8.43 -9.95
N ARG A 174 6.01 8.60 -10.97
CA ARG A 174 5.97 9.75 -11.89
C ARG A 174 5.10 9.40 -13.09
N TRP A 175 3.78 9.55 -12.91
CA TRP A 175 2.80 9.24 -13.96
C TRP A 175 3.08 10.02 -15.24
N PRO A 176 2.89 9.42 -16.43
CA PRO A 176 3.17 10.07 -17.72
C PRO A 176 2.46 11.40 -17.90
N ALA A 177 3.15 12.41 -18.45
CA ALA A 177 2.62 13.77 -18.61
C ALA A 177 1.37 13.85 -19.51
N HIS A 178 1.23 12.92 -20.48
CA HIS A 178 0.06 12.88 -21.37
C HIS A 178 -1.25 12.57 -20.64
N LEU A 179 -1.20 12.03 -19.43
CA LEU A 179 -2.38 11.80 -18.59
C LEU A 179 -2.92 13.09 -17.94
N CYS A 180 -2.22 14.21 -18.07
CA CYS A 180 -2.62 15.52 -17.55
C CYS A 180 -3.00 15.51 -16.05
N LEU A 181 -2.38 14.64 -15.26
CA LEU A 181 -2.61 14.52 -13.84
C LEU A 181 -1.94 15.67 -13.08
N LYS A 182 -2.57 16.11 -12.00
CA LYS A 182 -1.91 16.98 -11.02
C LYS A 182 -0.76 16.25 -10.32
N THR A 183 0.13 16.98 -9.68
CA THR A 183 1.35 16.44 -9.03
C THR A 183 1.07 15.42 -7.92
N SER A 184 -0.07 15.53 -7.24
CA SER A 184 -0.55 14.56 -6.25
C SER A 184 -1.99 14.16 -6.63
N PRO A 185 -2.15 13.27 -7.61
CA PRO A 185 -3.46 12.83 -8.06
C PRO A 185 -4.14 11.98 -6.99
N SER A 186 -5.45 12.02 -6.90
CA SER A 186 -6.21 11.04 -6.11
C SER A 186 -6.31 9.70 -6.83
N VAL A 187 -6.70 8.62 -6.12
CA VAL A 187 -7.03 7.32 -6.74
C VAL A 187 -8.05 7.49 -7.86
N ARG A 188 -9.07 8.34 -7.63
CA ARG A 188 -10.09 8.68 -8.62
C ARG A 188 -9.49 9.34 -9.87
N ASP A 189 -8.57 10.31 -9.69
CA ASP A 189 -7.94 10.99 -10.83
C ASP A 189 -7.13 9.98 -11.67
N LEU A 190 -6.39 9.08 -10.99
CA LEU A 190 -5.63 8.00 -11.65
C LEU A 190 -6.55 7.05 -12.41
N ALA A 191 -7.61 6.58 -11.76
CA ALA A 191 -8.58 5.67 -12.36
C ALA A 191 -9.19 6.26 -13.63
N LEU A 192 -9.72 7.49 -13.56
CA LEU A 192 -10.33 8.16 -14.70
C LEU A 192 -9.35 8.42 -15.85
N ALA A 193 -8.11 8.84 -15.53
CA ALA A 193 -7.06 9.06 -16.53
C ALA A 193 -6.66 7.77 -17.28
N HIS A 194 -6.83 6.61 -16.66
CA HIS A 194 -6.59 5.30 -17.27
C HIS A 194 -7.87 4.65 -17.81
N GLY A 195 -8.99 5.38 -17.91
CA GLY A 195 -10.26 4.84 -18.41
C GLY A 195 -10.90 3.80 -17.49
N VAL A 196 -10.60 3.84 -16.19
CA VAL A 196 -11.23 3.01 -15.17
C VAL A 196 -12.46 3.74 -14.62
N PRO A 197 -13.67 3.19 -14.73
CA PRO A 197 -14.86 3.80 -14.14
C PRO A 197 -14.81 3.72 -12.61
N VAL A 198 -15.21 4.81 -11.93
CA VAL A 198 -15.26 4.90 -10.46
C VAL A 198 -16.72 4.88 -10.02
N TRP A 199 -17.10 3.91 -9.17
CA TRP A 199 -18.47 3.73 -8.68
C TRP A 199 -18.61 3.85 -7.15
N ALA A 200 -17.54 3.59 -6.39
CA ALA A 200 -17.51 3.74 -4.95
C ALA A 200 -16.13 4.26 -4.53
N ALA A 201 -16.08 5.09 -3.52
CA ALA A 201 -14.85 5.58 -2.93
C ALA A 201 -14.86 5.30 -1.42
N HIS A 202 -13.68 5.32 -0.80
CA HIS A 202 -13.51 5.14 0.65
C HIS A 202 -14.00 3.78 1.16
N ARG A 203 -13.64 2.72 0.43
CA ARG A 203 -13.67 1.33 0.87
C ARG A 203 -12.38 0.69 0.42
N ALA A 204 -11.61 0.17 1.37
CA ALA A 204 -10.23 -0.22 1.16
C ALA A 204 -10.02 -1.16 -0.04
N LEU A 205 -10.83 -2.21 -0.19
CA LEU A 205 -10.71 -3.10 -1.36
C LEU A 205 -11.11 -2.44 -2.69
N SER A 206 -12.07 -1.49 -2.66
CA SER A 206 -12.47 -0.76 -3.87
C SER A 206 -11.32 0.11 -4.39
N ASP A 207 -10.64 0.82 -3.49
CA ASP A 207 -9.51 1.68 -3.86
C ASP A 207 -8.30 0.85 -4.32
N CYS A 208 -8.04 -0.31 -3.69
CA CYS A 208 -7.09 -1.30 -4.21
C CYS A 208 -7.47 -1.79 -5.62
N THR A 209 -8.76 -2.03 -5.88
CA THR A 209 -9.25 -2.49 -7.19
C THR A 209 -9.03 -1.46 -8.27
N TYR A 210 -9.27 -0.17 -7.98
CA TYR A 210 -8.97 0.91 -8.93
C TYR A 210 -7.48 0.97 -9.25
N LEU A 211 -6.63 0.88 -8.23
CA LEU A 211 -5.18 0.86 -8.43
C LEU A 211 -4.73 -0.36 -9.25
N ALA A 212 -5.24 -1.56 -8.97
CA ALA A 212 -4.94 -2.76 -9.76
C ALA A 212 -5.30 -2.54 -11.24
N GLN A 213 -6.50 -2.03 -11.52
CA GLN A 213 -6.94 -1.74 -12.89
C GLN A 213 -6.13 -0.62 -13.57
N VAL A 214 -5.64 0.36 -12.82
CA VAL A 214 -4.68 1.36 -13.34
C VAL A 214 -3.38 0.69 -13.74
N LEU A 215 -2.82 -0.18 -12.87
CA LEU A 215 -1.58 -0.91 -13.17
C LEU A 215 -1.73 -1.87 -14.36
N GLU A 216 -2.87 -2.53 -14.51
CA GLU A 216 -3.18 -3.37 -15.69
C GLU A 216 -3.08 -2.61 -17.01
N ARG A 217 -3.50 -1.33 -17.01
CA ARG A 217 -3.51 -0.47 -18.19
C ARG A 217 -2.24 0.33 -18.42
N CYS A 218 -1.34 0.33 -17.43
CA CYS A 218 -0.10 1.09 -17.49
C CYS A 218 0.94 0.37 -18.36
N THR A 219 1.30 0.92 -19.51
CA THR A 219 2.25 0.32 -20.46
C THR A 219 3.67 0.27 -19.90
N ASP A 220 4.10 1.33 -19.20
CA ASP A 220 5.47 1.52 -18.72
C ASP A 220 5.66 1.15 -17.24
N LEU A 221 4.78 0.28 -16.70
CA LEU A 221 4.72 -0.03 -15.27
C LEU A 221 6.06 -0.45 -14.69
N ASP A 222 6.80 -1.34 -15.37
CA ASP A 222 8.10 -1.84 -14.89
C ASP A 222 9.09 -0.69 -14.68
N THR A 223 9.19 0.22 -15.65
CA THR A 223 10.04 1.41 -15.59
C THR A 223 9.62 2.33 -14.45
N LEU A 224 8.31 2.56 -14.30
CA LEU A 224 7.78 3.42 -13.23
C LEU A 224 8.03 2.82 -11.84
N LEU A 225 7.89 1.51 -11.68
CA LEU A 225 8.15 0.83 -10.40
C LEU A 225 9.64 0.84 -10.04
N VAL A 226 10.52 0.63 -11.00
CA VAL A 226 11.99 0.73 -10.79
C VAL A 226 12.33 2.14 -10.31
N ALA A 227 11.85 3.18 -10.99
CA ALA A 227 12.08 4.56 -10.60
C ALA A 227 11.43 4.92 -9.23
N ALA A 228 10.26 4.35 -8.92
CA ALA A 228 9.58 4.57 -7.65
C ALA A 228 10.36 3.99 -6.45
N LEU A 229 11.16 2.95 -6.65
CA LEU A 229 12.00 2.32 -5.64
C LEU A 229 13.37 3.00 -5.45
N GLU A 230 13.67 4.05 -6.23
CA GLU A 230 14.91 4.81 -6.02
C GLU A 230 14.89 5.52 -4.65
N PRO A 231 16.03 5.60 -3.95
CA PRO A 231 16.14 6.32 -2.69
C PRO A 231 15.82 7.80 -2.87
N ARG A 232 14.87 8.29 -2.09
CA ARG A 232 14.49 9.70 -2.06
C ARG A 232 14.86 10.34 -0.74
N GLN A 233 15.41 11.56 -0.84
CA GLN A 233 15.71 12.42 0.28
C GLN A 233 14.62 13.49 0.40
N LEU A 234 14.49 14.09 1.59
CA LEU A 234 13.61 15.23 1.78
C LEU A 234 14.33 16.49 1.34
N PHE A 235 13.73 17.25 0.44
CA PHE A 235 14.25 18.55 -0.02
C PHE A 235 13.28 19.66 0.34
N ARG A 236 13.86 20.82 0.70
CA ARG A 236 13.16 22.07 0.94
C ARG A 236 13.39 23.02 -0.23
N ALA A 237 12.33 23.62 -0.76
CA ALA A 237 12.43 24.67 -1.78
C ALA A 237 12.95 25.97 -1.18
N ARG A 238 13.93 26.59 -1.84
CA ARG A 238 14.51 27.88 -1.49
C ARG A 238 13.94 28.97 -2.40
N LEU A 239 12.68 29.32 -2.13
CA LEU A 239 11.90 30.28 -2.91
C LEU A 239 11.37 31.40 -2.03
N SER A 240 11.23 32.61 -2.60
CA SER A 240 10.50 33.69 -1.97
C SER A 240 8.99 33.38 -1.89
N TYR A 241 8.28 34.08 -1.01
CA TYR A 241 6.83 33.94 -0.92
C TYR A 241 6.11 34.24 -2.25
N ALA A 242 6.61 35.20 -3.04
CA ALA A 242 6.06 35.52 -4.36
C ALA A 242 6.16 34.35 -5.36
N GLU A 243 7.17 33.48 -5.19
CA GLU A 243 7.43 32.34 -6.06
C GLU A 243 6.85 31.02 -5.57
N ARG A 244 6.11 31.02 -4.46
CA ARG A 244 5.54 29.82 -3.84
C ARG A 244 4.74 28.92 -4.79
N GLN A 245 4.16 29.52 -5.85
CA GLN A 245 3.43 28.74 -6.84
C GLN A 245 4.33 27.77 -7.60
N LYS A 246 5.60 28.13 -7.87
CA LYS A 246 6.57 27.20 -8.50
C LYS A 246 6.79 25.95 -7.65
N ALA A 247 6.89 26.11 -6.32
CA ALA A 247 7.02 24.97 -5.42
C ALA A 247 5.77 24.07 -5.45
N ARG A 248 4.58 24.69 -5.43
CA ARG A 248 3.31 23.98 -5.48
C ARG A 248 3.15 23.20 -6.79
N ASP A 249 3.45 23.82 -7.93
CA ASP A 249 3.36 23.20 -9.25
C ASP A 249 4.38 22.05 -9.40
N ALA A 250 5.53 22.19 -8.74
CA ALA A 250 6.53 21.12 -8.62
C ALA A 250 6.19 20.06 -7.54
N GLY A 251 5.00 20.08 -6.95
CA GLY A 251 4.50 19.06 -6.01
C GLY A 251 5.09 19.13 -4.60
N PHE A 252 5.69 20.26 -4.22
CA PHE A 252 6.08 20.49 -2.83
C PHE A 252 4.84 20.77 -1.97
N ARG A 253 4.86 20.27 -0.72
CA ARG A 253 3.81 20.50 0.27
C ARG A 253 4.27 21.52 1.29
N TRP A 254 3.36 22.42 1.68
CA TRP A 254 3.61 23.41 2.73
C TRP A 254 3.39 22.81 4.11
N ASN A 255 4.29 23.06 5.05
CA ASN A 255 4.22 22.56 6.43
C ASN A 255 4.24 21.03 6.58
N ASP A 256 4.63 20.28 5.59
CA ASP A 256 4.62 18.82 5.62
C ASP A 256 5.93 18.25 5.04
N PRO A 257 6.74 17.51 5.82
CA PRO A 257 6.67 17.32 7.28
C PRO A 257 7.38 18.44 8.08
N VAL A 258 7.92 19.46 7.42
CA VAL A 258 8.69 20.53 8.07
C VAL A 258 7.82 21.79 8.19
N PRO A 259 7.52 22.27 9.42
CA PRO A 259 6.78 23.51 9.62
C PRO A 259 7.46 24.72 8.97
N GLY A 260 6.68 25.59 8.33
CA GLY A 260 7.17 26.81 7.69
C GLY A 260 8.00 26.58 6.43
N ALA A 261 7.94 25.40 5.83
CA ALA A 261 8.71 25.09 4.64
C ALA A 261 7.87 24.38 3.57
N TRP A 262 8.23 24.61 2.30
CA TRP A 262 7.79 23.78 1.18
C TRP A 262 8.75 22.61 1.05
N THR A 263 8.28 21.38 1.21
CA THR A 263 9.12 20.18 1.14
C THR A 263 8.57 19.15 0.20
N ARG A 264 9.46 18.33 -0.36
CA ARG A 264 9.15 17.17 -1.20
C ARG A 264 10.25 16.11 -1.10
N ARG A 265 9.88 14.83 -1.17
CA ARG A 265 10.85 13.74 -1.30
C ARG A 265 11.21 13.56 -2.78
N LEU A 266 12.50 13.66 -3.07
CA LEU A 266 13.05 13.60 -4.43
C LEU A 266 14.30 12.73 -4.45
N THR A 267 14.60 12.13 -5.62
CA THR A 267 15.94 11.62 -5.90
C THR A 267 16.89 12.80 -6.11
N GLU A 268 18.22 12.59 -6.04
CA GLU A 268 19.20 13.62 -6.35
C GLU A 268 19.06 14.14 -7.80
N ALA A 269 18.75 13.24 -8.75
CA ALA A 269 18.52 13.60 -10.14
C ALA A 269 17.27 14.50 -10.31
N GLU A 270 16.17 14.15 -9.65
CA GLU A 270 14.93 14.96 -9.65
C GLU A 270 15.18 16.34 -9.02
N ALA A 271 15.93 16.40 -7.91
CA ALA A 271 16.28 17.66 -7.25
C ALA A 271 17.14 18.55 -8.15
N GLY A 272 18.13 17.97 -8.84
CA GLY A 272 19.00 18.69 -9.78
C GLY A 272 18.30 19.19 -11.05
N ALA A 273 17.18 18.57 -11.43
CA ALA A 273 16.39 18.97 -12.61
C ALA A 273 15.37 20.10 -12.32
N LEU A 274 15.21 20.53 -11.07
CA LEU A 274 14.26 21.59 -10.73
C LEU A 274 14.70 22.96 -11.25
N PRO A 275 13.76 23.81 -11.72
CA PRO A 275 14.07 25.16 -12.21
C PRO A 275 14.31 26.19 -11.09
N PHE A 276 14.47 25.75 -9.86
CA PHE A 276 14.73 26.58 -8.67
C PHE A 276 15.58 25.82 -7.66
N PRO A 277 16.31 26.54 -6.79
CA PRO A 277 17.21 25.93 -5.83
C PRO A 277 16.44 25.19 -4.74
N VAL A 278 16.97 24.01 -4.36
CA VAL A 278 16.49 23.21 -3.25
C VAL A 278 17.65 22.85 -2.33
N GLU A 279 17.36 22.61 -1.07
CA GLU A 279 18.34 22.10 -0.11
C GLU A 279 17.84 20.80 0.52
N ARG A 280 18.75 19.88 0.79
CA ARG A 280 18.45 18.65 1.50
C ARG A 280 18.14 18.97 2.96
N VAL A 281 17.05 18.38 3.46
CA VAL A 281 16.65 18.45 4.86
C VAL A 281 17.09 17.18 5.56
N GLU A 282 18.00 17.31 6.53
CA GLU A 282 18.35 16.19 7.39
C GLU A 282 17.17 15.87 8.31
N PRO A 283 16.80 14.59 8.47
CA PRO A 283 15.76 14.22 9.42
C PRO A 283 16.21 14.59 10.82
N GLN A 284 15.49 15.50 11.49
CA GLN A 284 15.74 15.78 12.89
C GLN A 284 15.46 14.52 13.70
N ALA A 285 16.48 13.97 14.35
CA ALA A 285 16.33 12.87 15.28
C ALA A 285 15.52 13.38 16.49
N GLY A 286 14.26 12.94 16.58
CA GLY A 286 13.42 13.16 17.75
C GLY A 286 12.57 14.44 17.70
N GLY A 287 11.35 14.30 17.21
CA GLY A 287 10.28 15.27 17.35
C GLY A 287 9.00 14.72 16.77
N VAL A 288 8.19 14.10 17.63
CA VAL A 288 6.78 13.86 17.32
C VAL A 288 6.12 15.23 17.24
N THR A 289 6.00 15.79 16.06
CA THR A 289 5.34 17.09 15.86
C THR A 289 3.84 16.87 15.84
N GLN A 290 3.18 17.30 16.89
CA GLN A 290 1.73 17.46 16.94
C GLN A 290 1.33 18.47 15.87
N THR A 291 0.72 18.01 14.79
CA THR A 291 0.06 18.89 13.82
C THR A 291 -1.33 19.22 14.36
N THR A 292 -1.45 20.34 15.05
CA THR A 292 -2.76 20.94 15.32
C THR A 292 -3.28 21.54 14.01
N ALA A 293 -4.10 20.80 13.30
CA ALA A 293 -4.89 21.35 12.20
C ALA A 293 -5.98 22.25 12.82
N ALA A 294 -5.80 23.56 12.76
CA ALA A 294 -6.86 24.52 12.98
C ALA A 294 -7.85 24.43 11.82
N CYS A 295 -8.98 23.75 12.08
CA CYS A 295 -10.14 23.77 11.21
C CYS A 295 -10.79 25.16 11.34
N GLY A 296 -10.48 26.07 10.40
CA GLY A 296 -11.18 27.34 10.23
C GLY A 296 -12.55 27.07 9.63
N ALA A 297 -13.58 27.11 10.47
CA ALA A 297 -14.95 27.25 10.02
C ALA A 297 -15.11 28.62 9.35
N ALA A 298 -15.37 28.63 8.04
CA ALA A 298 -15.95 29.77 7.34
C ALA A 298 -17.39 29.39 7.02
N ALA A 299 -18.32 30.00 7.79
CA ALA A 299 -19.73 30.09 7.44
C ALA A 299 -19.91 31.13 6.32
N ALA A 300 -20.63 30.79 5.28
CA ALA A 300 -21.65 31.52 4.54
C ALA A 300 -22.02 30.71 3.28
#